data_887a866046c54790e8be21cd1bad58bf
#
_entry.id   887a866046c54790e8be21cd1bad58bf
#
_cell.length_a   1.000
_cell.length_b   1.000
_cell.length_c   1.000
_cell.angle_alpha   90.00
_cell.angle_beta   90.00
_cell.angle_gamma   90.00
#
_symmetry.space_group_name_H-M   'P 1'
#
loop_
_entity.id
_entity.type
_entity.pdbx_description
1 polymer ?
#
loop_
_entity_poly.entity_id
_entity_poly.type
_entity_poly.pdbx_seq_one_letter_code
_entity_poly.pdbx_strand_id
1 'polypeptide(L)'
;MALSNSQYDQLMRDYEQLQLDNEHELRLRFDEVYAKIPKLRTIDDTISSLSVEKAKRLLEGDEDALSSFHEKLLTLTGEKQKLLTSHGFPSDYLEKHYHCPDCQDTGYIGTRKCHCMKKAIIELLYNDSNLKGILEQENFHTFSLDYYSKSHIDPLTGRSARDAIE
;
A
#
# COMPACT_ATOMS: atom_id res chain seq x y z
N MET A 1 -21.03 -12.87 0.12
CA MET A 1 -21.66 -11.61 -0.30
C MET A 1 -20.75 -10.96 -1.35
N ALA A 2 -21.33 -10.43 -2.42
CA ALA A 2 -20.60 -9.71 -3.46
C ALA A 2 -20.83 -8.21 -3.26
N LEU A 3 -19.82 -7.38 -3.56
CA LEU A 3 -19.97 -5.94 -3.59
C LEU A 3 -20.99 -5.54 -4.68
N SER A 4 -21.76 -4.49 -4.44
CA SER A 4 -22.48 -3.81 -5.51
C SER A 4 -21.49 -3.09 -6.44
N ASN A 5 -21.92 -2.78 -7.66
CA ASN A 5 -21.06 -2.04 -8.59
C ASN A 5 -20.64 -0.67 -8.02
N SER A 6 -21.57 0.03 -7.36
CA SER A 6 -21.26 1.34 -6.75
C SER A 6 -20.23 1.26 -5.63
N GLN A 7 -20.29 0.20 -4.80
CA GLN A 7 -19.29 -0.03 -3.74
C GLN A 7 -17.92 -0.37 -4.34
N TYR A 8 -17.90 -1.19 -5.39
CA TYR A 8 -16.66 -1.50 -6.09
C TYR A 8 -16.04 -0.25 -6.72
N ASP A 9 -16.83 0.57 -7.41
CA ASP A 9 -16.39 1.81 -8.04
C ASP A 9 -15.88 2.82 -7.00
N GLN A 10 -16.51 2.89 -5.83
CA GLN A 10 -16.01 3.72 -4.73
C GLN A 10 -14.64 3.24 -4.27
N LEU A 11 -14.49 1.95 -4.04
CA LEU A 11 -13.23 1.36 -3.61
C LEU A 11 -12.11 1.60 -4.64
N MET A 12 -12.41 1.50 -5.93
CA MET A 12 -11.42 1.79 -6.97
C MET A 12 -11.02 3.27 -6.98
N ARG A 13 -11.97 4.20 -6.79
CA ARG A 13 -11.63 5.64 -6.66
C ARG A 13 -10.75 5.90 -5.44
N ASP A 14 -10.95 5.21 -4.32
CA ASP A 14 -10.12 5.36 -3.14
C ASP A 14 -8.67 4.92 -3.42
N TYR A 15 -8.48 3.82 -4.17
CA TYR A 15 -7.15 3.38 -4.61
C TYR A 15 -6.51 4.35 -5.62
N GLU A 16 -7.28 4.89 -6.57
CA GLU A 16 -6.80 5.91 -7.51
C GLU A 16 -6.37 7.18 -6.77
N GLN A 17 -7.17 7.63 -5.80
CA GLN A 17 -6.82 8.79 -4.98
C GLN A 17 -5.54 8.55 -4.19
N LEU A 18 -5.38 7.38 -3.59
CA LEU A 18 -4.17 7.01 -2.85
C LEU A 18 -2.91 7.07 -3.74
N GLN A 19 -3.00 6.61 -4.99
CA GLN A 19 -1.90 6.70 -5.95
C GLN A 19 -1.58 8.15 -6.33
N LEU A 20 -2.61 8.99 -6.52
CA LEU A 20 -2.44 10.41 -6.81
C LEU A 20 -1.78 11.15 -5.64
N ASP A 21 -2.19 10.85 -4.41
CA ASP A 21 -1.61 11.43 -3.20
C ASP A 21 -0.14 11.05 -3.05
N ASN A 22 0.21 9.77 -3.27
CA ASN A 22 1.59 9.29 -3.26
C ASN A 22 2.45 10.00 -4.34
N GLU A 23 1.90 10.24 -5.52
CA GLU A 23 2.59 10.99 -6.58
C GLU A 23 2.78 12.46 -6.22
N HIS A 24 1.75 13.07 -5.64
CA HIS A 24 1.82 14.45 -5.19
C HIS A 24 2.86 14.64 -4.09
N GLU A 25 2.86 13.78 -3.08
CA GLU A 25 3.86 13.80 -2.01
C GLU A 25 5.29 13.61 -2.53
N LEU A 26 5.48 12.69 -3.46
CA LEU A 26 6.78 12.48 -4.08
C LEU A 26 7.24 13.76 -4.82
N ARG A 27 6.34 14.42 -5.54
CA ARG A 27 6.64 15.68 -6.25
C ARG A 27 7.07 16.77 -5.27
N LEU A 28 6.35 16.93 -4.16
CA LEU A 28 6.71 17.90 -3.12
C LEU A 28 8.11 17.62 -2.54
N ARG A 29 8.45 16.35 -2.33
CA ARG A 29 9.79 15.95 -1.87
C ARG A 29 10.87 16.27 -2.90
N PHE A 30 10.61 16.07 -4.19
CA PHE A 30 11.52 16.52 -5.25
C PHE A 30 11.71 18.04 -5.26
N ASP A 31 10.63 18.81 -5.17
CA ASP A 31 10.69 20.27 -5.14
C ASP A 31 11.50 20.77 -3.94
N GLU A 32 11.29 20.19 -2.76
CA GLU A 32 12.07 20.49 -1.56
C GLU A 32 13.56 20.22 -1.76
N VAL A 33 13.90 19.05 -2.25
CA VAL A 33 15.28 18.61 -2.45
C VAL A 33 15.97 19.47 -3.51
N TYR A 34 15.30 19.77 -4.63
CA TYR A 34 15.88 20.60 -5.69
C TYR A 34 16.09 22.05 -5.26
N ALA A 35 15.21 22.57 -4.38
CA ALA A 35 15.40 23.90 -3.79
C ALA A 35 16.63 23.93 -2.86
N LYS A 36 16.88 22.88 -2.10
CA LYS A 36 18.02 22.78 -1.15
C LYS A 36 19.33 22.35 -1.85
N ILE A 37 19.23 21.50 -2.86
CA ILE A 37 20.38 20.90 -3.56
C ILE A 37 20.18 20.98 -5.08
N PRO A 38 20.39 22.17 -5.69
CA PRO A 38 20.16 22.36 -7.14
C PRO A 38 20.95 21.39 -8.03
N LYS A 39 22.12 20.91 -7.55
CA LYS A 39 22.94 19.94 -8.27
C LYS A 39 22.22 18.62 -8.52
N LEU A 40 21.27 18.20 -7.65
CA LEU A 40 20.49 16.98 -7.84
C LEU A 40 19.58 17.08 -9.07
N ARG A 41 19.02 18.22 -9.33
CA ARG A 41 18.22 18.46 -10.55
C ARG A 41 19.10 18.28 -11.81
N THR A 42 20.30 18.82 -11.80
CA THR A 42 21.24 18.63 -12.92
C THR A 42 21.60 17.17 -13.15
N ILE A 43 21.76 16.39 -12.08
CA ILE A 43 22.02 14.94 -12.17
C ILE A 43 20.81 14.23 -12.78
N ASP A 44 19.58 14.51 -12.33
CA ASP A 44 18.35 13.90 -12.85
C ASP A 44 18.10 14.27 -14.32
N ASP A 45 18.35 15.54 -14.72
CA ASP A 45 18.31 15.97 -16.11
C ASP A 45 19.36 15.24 -16.97
N THR A 46 20.54 14.99 -16.41
CA THR A 46 21.61 14.23 -17.09
C THR A 46 21.20 12.76 -17.28
N ILE A 47 20.64 12.12 -16.26
CA ILE A 47 20.13 10.73 -16.34
C ILE A 47 19.03 10.63 -17.40
N SER A 48 18.11 11.60 -17.43
CA SER A 48 17.04 11.65 -18.43
C SER A 48 17.59 11.77 -19.85
N SER A 49 18.58 12.66 -20.06
CA SER A 49 19.22 12.86 -21.36
C SER A 49 19.97 11.60 -21.81
N LEU A 50 20.71 10.94 -20.91
CA LEU A 50 21.39 9.67 -21.18
C LEU A 50 20.41 8.54 -21.53
N SER A 51 19.24 8.54 -20.92
CA SER A 51 18.18 7.55 -21.22
C SER A 51 17.64 7.71 -22.64
N VAL A 52 17.45 8.95 -23.10
CA VAL A 52 17.05 9.25 -24.47
C VAL A 52 18.14 8.88 -25.46
N GLU A 53 19.39 9.23 -25.16
CA GLU A 53 20.55 8.89 -25.99
C GLU A 53 20.71 7.37 -26.14
N LYS A 54 20.59 6.63 -25.02
CA LYS A 54 20.58 5.16 -25.05
C LYS A 54 19.52 4.61 -25.98
N ALA A 55 18.28 5.12 -25.89
CA ALA A 55 17.19 4.66 -26.74
C ALA A 55 17.48 4.89 -28.23
N LYS A 56 18.06 6.03 -28.61
CA LYS A 56 18.47 6.33 -30.01
C LYS A 56 19.55 5.36 -30.48
N ARG A 57 20.62 5.17 -29.69
CA ARG A 57 21.72 4.28 -30.07
C ARG A 57 21.28 2.82 -30.24
N LEU A 58 20.36 2.35 -29.38
CA LEU A 58 19.77 1.00 -29.53
C LEU A 58 18.98 0.85 -30.82
N LEU A 59 18.21 1.88 -31.23
CA LEU A 59 17.48 1.89 -32.51
C LEU A 59 18.44 1.91 -33.72
N GLU A 60 19.64 2.45 -33.57
CA GLU A 60 20.72 2.48 -34.58
C GLU A 60 21.52 1.17 -34.60
N GLY A 61 21.22 0.20 -33.71
CA GLY A 61 21.87 -1.10 -33.68
C GLY A 61 23.17 -1.16 -32.86
N ASP A 62 23.42 -0.19 -31.99
CA ASP A 62 24.58 -0.15 -31.11
C ASP A 62 24.35 -1.03 -29.88
N GLU A 63 24.91 -2.23 -29.87
CA GLU A 63 24.79 -3.20 -28.78
C GLU A 63 25.53 -2.78 -27.50
N ASP A 64 26.57 -1.94 -27.62
CA ASP A 64 27.34 -1.45 -26.46
C ASP A 64 26.68 -0.28 -25.72
N ALA A 65 25.61 0.27 -26.28
CA ALA A 65 24.86 1.37 -25.66
C ALA A 65 24.34 1.05 -24.26
N LEU A 66 23.98 -0.21 -23.99
CA LEU A 66 23.47 -0.67 -22.70
C LEU A 66 24.56 -0.69 -21.62
N SER A 67 25.73 -1.22 -21.92
CA SER A 67 26.82 -1.33 -20.93
C SER A 67 27.33 0.05 -20.53
N SER A 68 27.59 0.92 -21.51
CA SER A 68 28.07 2.28 -21.26
C SER A 68 27.04 3.14 -20.50
N PHE A 69 25.74 2.94 -20.77
CA PHE A 69 24.67 3.60 -20.03
C PHE A 69 24.62 3.13 -18.56
N HIS A 70 24.73 1.82 -18.33
CA HIS A 70 24.66 1.24 -16.99
C HIS A 70 25.79 1.76 -16.08
N GLU A 71 27.01 1.85 -16.58
CA GLU A 71 28.14 2.38 -15.82
C GLU A 71 27.94 3.86 -15.42
N LYS A 72 27.51 4.69 -16.38
CA LYS A 72 27.19 6.11 -16.12
C LYS A 72 26.03 6.26 -15.13
N LEU A 73 25.00 5.44 -15.26
CA LEU A 73 23.85 5.47 -14.36
C LEU A 73 24.25 5.13 -12.92
N LEU A 74 25.06 4.08 -12.72
CA LEU A 74 25.56 3.71 -11.39
C LEU A 74 26.35 4.85 -10.75
N THR A 75 27.21 5.52 -11.52
CA THR A 75 28.00 6.65 -11.02
C THR A 75 27.12 7.80 -10.59
N LEU A 76 26.16 8.21 -11.44
CA LEU A 76 25.24 9.33 -11.15
C LEU A 76 24.29 9.01 -10.00
N THR A 77 23.78 7.79 -9.91
CA THR A 77 22.93 7.34 -8.79
C THR A 77 23.70 7.34 -7.48
N GLY A 78 24.97 6.88 -7.50
CA GLY A 78 25.83 6.94 -6.31
C GLY A 78 26.14 8.37 -5.87
N GLU A 79 26.35 9.29 -6.81
CA GLU A 79 26.52 10.72 -6.51
C GLU A 79 25.24 11.33 -5.92
N LYS A 80 24.08 11.01 -6.49
CA LYS A 80 22.76 11.42 -6.00
C LYS A 80 22.55 11.00 -4.54
N GLN A 81 22.80 9.74 -4.21
CA GLN A 81 22.66 9.23 -2.84
C GLN A 81 23.61 9.92 -1.85
N LYS A 82 24.87 10.14 -2.24
CA LYS A 82 25.85 10.86 -1.42
C LYS A 82 25.41 12.30 -1.15
N LEU A 83 24.87 13.00 -2.15
CA LEU A 83 24.36 14.36 -2.00
C LEU A 83 23.15 14.41 -1.08
N LEU A 84 22.19 13.48 -1.21
CA LEU A 84 21.03 13.40 -0.32
C LEU A 84 21.46 13.21 1.14
N THR A 85 22.28 12.19 1.41
CA THR A 85 22.71 11.86 2.76
C THR A 85 23.58 12.95 3.39
N SER A 86 24.46 13.61 2.61
CA SER A 86 25.28 14.73 3.10
C SER A 86 24.47 15.97 3.51
N HIS A 87 23.27 16.13 2.97
CA HIS A 87 22.33 17.20 3.33
C HIS A 87 21.27 16.77 4.34
N GLY A 88 21.41 15.59 4.95
CA GLY A 88 20.54 15.09 6.02
C GLY A 88 19.23 14.45 5.54
N PHE A 89 19.09 14.16 4.25
CA PHE A 89 17.96 13.41 3.73
C PHE A 89 18.22 11.90 3.76
N PRO A 90 17.21 11.05 4.04
CA PRO A 90 17.33 9.61 3.85
C PRO A 90 17.69 9.24 2.40
N SER A 91 18.37 8.11 2.20
CA SER A 91 18.76 7.64 0.87
C SER A 91 17.57 7.32 -0.05
N ASP A 92 16.44 6.94 0.54
CA ASP A 92 15.17 6.58 -0.10
C ASP A 92 14.16 7.74 -0.13
N TYR A 93 14.57 8.96 0.27
CA TYR A 93 13.66 10.11 0.38
C TYR A 93 12.94 10.45 -0.93
N LEU A 94 13.55 10.21 -2.07
CA LEU A 94 12.99 10.42 -3.41
C LEU A 94 12.39 9.15 -4.02
N GLU A 95 12.10 8.14 -3.21
CA GLU A 95 11.39 6.94 -3.65
C GLU A 95 9.90 7.03 -3.32
N LYS A 96 9.06 6.30 -4.07
CA LYS A 96 7.63 6.21 -3.76
C LYS A 96 7.44 5.36 -2.51
N HIS A 97 6.70 5.90 -1.55
CA HIS A 97 6.29 5.16 -0.35
C HIS A 97 4.87 4.67 -0.53
N TYR A 98 4.67 3.36 -0.46
CA TYR A 98 3.37 2.72 -0.65
C TYR A 98 2.79 2.28 0.69
N HIS A 99 1.47 2.43 0.87
CA HIS A 99 0.75 1.89 2.02
C HIS A 99 0.73 0.35 1.98
N CYS A 100 0.58 -0.20 0.78
CA CYS A 100 0.71 -1.64 0.54
C CYS A 100 1.87 -1.91 -0.42
N PRO A 101 3.02 -2.39 0.07
CA PRO A 101 4.18 -2.65 -0.78
C PRO A 101 3.94 -3.77 -1.80
N ASP A 102 3.05 -4.74 -1.51
CA ASP A 102 2.81 -5.90 -2.37
C ASP A 102 2.13 -5.52 -3.69
N CYS A 103 1.16 -4.61 -3.65
CA CYS A 103 0.45 -4.17 -4.84
C CYS A 103 0.78 -2.74 -5.26
N GLN A 104 1.64 -2.04 -4.49
CA GLN A 104 1.98 -0.64 -4.73
C GLN A 104 0.73 0.25 -4.85
N ASP A 105 -0.22 0.04 -3.92
CA ASP A 105 -1.49 0.77 -3.81
C ASP A 105 -2.40 0.68 -5.04
N THR A 106 -2.25 -0.36 -5.87
CA THR A 106 -3.17 -0.64 -6.97
C THR A 106 -4.37 -1.50 -6.57
N GLY A 107 -4.29 -2.16 -5.40
CA GLY A 107 -5.26 -3.14 -4.93
C GLY A 107 -5.15 -4.51 -5.62
N TYR A 108 -4.31 -4.66 -6.65
CA TYR A 108 -4.15 -5.89 -7.43
C TYR A 108 -2.69 -6.31 -7.59
N ILE A 109 -2.48 -7.62 -7.68
CA ILE A 109 -1.21 -8.25 -8.06
C ILE A 109 -1.48 -9.09 -9.32
N GLY A 110 -1.15 -8.53 -10.49
CA GLY A 110 -1.58 -9.07 -11.78
C GLY A 110 -3.12 -9.05 -11.88
N THR A 111 -3.75 -10.22 -12.07
CA THR A 111 -5.21 -10.35 -12.15
C THR A 111 -5.88 -10.66 -10.81
N ARG A 112 -5.13 -10.83 -9.73
CA ARG A 112 -5.65 -11.23 -8.42
C ARG A 112 -5.75 -10.04 -7.48
N LYS A 113 -6.83 -9.98 -6.70
CA LYS A 113 -6.98 -8.97 -5.63
C LYS A 113 -5.90 -9.16 -4.57
N CYS A 114 -5.22 -8.08 -4.23
CA CYS A 114 -4.26 -8.04 -3.14
C CYS A 114 -4.94 -8.27 -1.77
N HIS A 115 -4.17 -8.60 -0.75
CA HIS A 115 -4.71 -8.74 0.61
C HIS A 115 -5.30 -7.43 1.14
N CYS A 116 -4.72 -6.28 0.82
CA CYS A 116 -5.24 -4.96 1.19
C CYS A 116 -6.62 -4.70 0.58
N MET A 117 -6.83 -5.04 -0.70
CA MET A 117 -8.12 -4.94 -1.37
C MET A 117 -9.17 -5.87 -0.73
N LYS A 118 -8.78 -7.11 -0.39
CA LYS A 118 -9.68 -8.05 0.30
C LYS A 118 -10.09 -7.52 1.66
N LYS A 119 -9.16 -6.93 2.41
CA LYS A 119 -9.41 -6.31 3.71
C LYS A 119 -10.37 -5.14 3.57
N ALA A 120 -10.14 -4.23 2.62
CA ALA A 120 -11.01 -3.09 2.37
C ALA A 120 -12.43 -3.50 1.97
N ILE A 121 -12.60 -4.57 1.17
CA ILE A 121 -13.90 -5.16 0.84
C ILE A 121 -14.62 -5.65 2.09
N ILE A 122 -13.93 -6.36 2.98
CA ILE A 122 -14.52 -6.88 4.22
C ILE A 122 -14.94 -5.72 5.12
N GLU A 123 -14.12 -4.70 5.29
CA GLU A 123 -14.41 -3.51 6.10
C GLU A 123 -15.64 -2.75 5.57
N LEU A 124 -15.72 -2.60 4.24
CA LEU A 124 -16.86 -1.93 3.61
C LEU A 124 -18.16 -2.72 3.81
N LEU A 125 -18.16 -4.04 3.59
CA LEU A 125 -19.32 -4.90 3.82
C LEU A 125 -19.72 -4.95 5.31
N TYR A 126 -18.75 -4.92 6.21
CA TYR A 126 -18.98 -4.89 7.65
C TYR A 126 -19.65 -3.58 8.09
N ASN A 127 -19.15 -2.44 7.59
CA ASN A 127 -19.72 -1.13 7.91
C ASN A 127 -21.17 -0.98 7.38
N ASP A 128 -21.44 -1.49 6.18
CA ASP A 128 -22.79 -1.43 5.57
C ASP A 128 -23.78 -2.39 6.21
N SER A 129 -23.32 -3.43 6.91
CA SER A 129 -24.19 -4.46 7.48
C SER A 129 -24.86 -4.08 8.82
N ASN A 130 -24.63 -2.90 9.36
CA ASN A 130 -25.03 -2.48 10.72
C ASN A 130 -24.51 -3.39 11.86
N LEU A 131 -23.66 -4.37 11.54
CA LEU A 131 -23.11 -5.32 12.52
C LEU A 131 -22.23 -4.63 13.56
N LYS A 132 -21.64 -3.48 13.20
CA LYS A 132 -20.78 -2.72 14.12
C LYS A 132 -21.49 -2.36 15.41
N GLY A 133 -22.71 -1.80 15.32
CA GLY A 133 -23.50 -1.45 16.49
C GLY A 133 -23.95 -2.66 17.31
N ILE A 134 -24.23 -3.79 16.66
CA ILE A 134 -24.58 -5.04 17.32
C ILE A 134 -23.38 -5.63 18.07
N LEU A 135 -22.20 -5.68 17.43
CA LEU A 135 -20.97 -6.22 18.03
C LEU A 135 -20.39 -5.34 19.14
N GLU A 136 -20.66 -4.03 19.14
CA GLU A 136 -20.34 -3.15 20.27
C GLU A 136 -21.19 -3.49 21.51
N GLN A 137 -22.43 -3.94 21.31
CA GLN A 137 -23.34 -4.32 22.38
C GLN A 137 -23.26 -5.82 22.73
N GLU A 138 -23.05 -6.67 21.73
CA GLU A 138 -23.03 -8.13 21.87
C GLU A 138 -21.61 -8.65 21.55
N ASN A 139 -20.75 -8.67 22.56
CA ASN A 139 -19.36 -9.13 22.46
C ASN A 139 -18.99 -9.98 23.70
N PHE A 140 -17.81 -10.57 23.70
CA PHE A 140 -17.34 -11.42 24.81
C PHE A 140 -17.23 -10.67 26.16
N HIS A 141 -17.07 -9.34 26.15
CA HIS A 141 -17.01 -8.53 27.38
C HIS A 141 -18.40 -8.28 27.96
N THR A 142 -19.42 -8.24 27.12
CA THR A 142 -20.83 -8.06 27.52
C THR A 142 -21.58 -9.39 27.65
N PHE A 143 -20.93 -10.51 27.30
CA PHE A 143 -21.49 -11.84 27.40
C PHE A 143 -21.79 -12.17 28.87
N SER A 144 -23.06 -12.48 29.17
CA SER A 144 -23.48 -12.88 30.52
C SER A 144 -24.00 -14.30 30.54
N LEU A 145 -23.45 -15.09 31.44
CA LEU A 145 -23.90 -16.45 31.70
C LEU A 145 -25.29 -16.49 32.36
N ASP A 146 -25.86 -15.35 32.82
CA ASP A 146 -27.13 -15.28 33.51
C ASP A 146 -28.32 -15.58 32.58
N TYR A 147 -28.14 -15.47 31.28
CA TYR A 147 -29.11 -15.88 30.27
C TYR A 147 -29.25 -17.41 30.16
N TYR A 148 -28.33 -18.19 30.71
CA TYR A 148 -28.33 -19.65 30.61
C TYR A 148 -28.82 -20.27 31.91
N SER A 149 -29.83 -21.17 31.77
CA SER A 149 -30.45 -21.82 32.91
C SER A 149 -29.47 -22.74 33.63
N LYS A 150 -29.41 -22.61 34.96
CA LYS A 150 -28.70 -23.55 35.84
C LYS A 150 -29.57 -24.77 36.24
N SER A 151 -30.92 -24.59 36.16
CA SER A 151 -31.87 -25.58 36.67
C SER A 151 -32.36 -26.57 35.62
N HIS A 152 -32.21 -26.23 34.34
CA HIS A 152 -32.60 -27.13 33.26
C HIS A 152 -31.39 -27.98 32.88
N ILE A 153 -31.48 -29.27 33.24
CA ILE A 153 -30.44 -30.26 32.98
C ILE A 153 -30.82 -31.05 31.74
N ASP A 154 -29.92 -31.10 30.76
CA ASP A 154 -30.08 -31.91 29.56
C ASP A 154 -30.02 -33.44 29.99
N PRO A 155 -31.05 -34.22 29.70
CA PRO A 155 -31.09 -35.62 30.08
C PRO A 155 -30.03 -36.52 29.41
N LEU A 156 -29.49 -36.05 28.29
CA LEU A 156 -28.44 -36.81 27.55
C LEU A 156 -27.05 -36.55 28.10
N THR A 157 -26.76 -35.31 28.49
CA THR A 157 -25.41 -34.91 28.94
C THR A 157 -25.29 -34.79 30.45
N GLY A 158 -26.38 -34.72 31.18
CA GLY A 158 -26.44 -34.51 32.62
C GLY A 158 -25.92 -33.13 33.07
N ARG A 159 -25.79 -32.17 32.16
CA ARG A 159 -25.28 -30.80 32.40
C ARG A 159 -26.36 -29.76 32.18
N SER A 160 -26.28 -28.67 32.92
CA SER A 160 -27.09 -27.48 32.61
C SER A 160 -26.52 -26.74 31.40
N ALA A 161 -27.34 -25.89 30.76
CA ALA A 161 -26.89 -25.07 29.66
C ALA A 161 -25.74 -24.14 30.08
N ARG A 162 -25.71 -23.68 31.33
CA ARG A 162 -24.62 -22.87 31.88
C ARG A 162 -23.32 -23.67 32.03
N ASP A 163 -23.40 -24.88 32.60
CA ASP A 163 -22.21 -25.74 32.81
C ASP A 163 -21.60 -26.26 31.50
N ALA A 164 -22.35 -26.21 30.40
CA ALA A 164 -21.87 -26.58 29.08
C ALA A 164 -21.02 -25.46 28.39
N ILE A 165 -21.11 -24.24 28.90
CA ILE A 165 -20.47 -23.04 28.34
C ILE A 165 -19.28 -22.59 29.22
N GLU A 166 -19.29 -22.87 30.52
CA GLU A 166 -18.14 -22.73 31.41
C GLU A 166 -17.04 -23.76 31.09
#